data_1061e53e8c901f8cf8beffec14f816c8
#
_entry.id   1061e53e8c901f8cf8beffec14f816c8
#
_cell.length_a   1.000
_cell.length_b   1.000
_cell.length_c   1.000
_cell.angle_alpha   90.00
_cell.angle_beta   90.00
_cell.angle_gamma   90.00
#
_symmetry.space_group_name_H-M   'P 1'
#
loop_
_entity.id
_entity.type
_entity.pdbx_description
1 polymer ?
#
loop_
_entity_poly.entity_id
_entity_poly.type
_entity_poly.pdbx_seq_one_letter_code
_entity_poly.pdbx_strand_id
1 'polypeptide(L)'
;FRRVLFRSFGYFYIMLFFALNLVMSIARRKIINVREKYIIYLYTAAALIAVWVQYYHREILLTSLGNSVIVIMIYLSMQNPNDYLDTVTGIGNEEALELQLKDELMRDQEGTVIIIRIRQYQQMGMLFGAENCNMLMAELGQYFFHLGGKFHVFRSDADTFVVMTDKDRYQEMVKSVEGRF
;
A
#
# COMPACT_ATOMS: atom_id res chain seq x y z
N PHE A 1 -16.64 26.29 -38.16
CA PHE A 1 -15.17 26.12 -38.15
C PHE A 1 -14.62 26.13 -36.71
N ARG A 2 -14.89 27.14 -35.87
CA ARG A 2 -14.40 27.25 -34.50
C ARG A 2 -14.78 26.06 -33.60
N ARG A 3 -16.01 25.52 -33.65
CA ARG A 3 -16.44 24.39 -32.82
C ARG A 3 -15.75 23.08 -33.18
N VAL A 4 -15.40 22.87 -34.43
CA VAL A 4 -14.67 21.66 -34.88
C VAL A 4 -13.22 21.72 -34.40
N LEU A 5 -12.59 22.90 -34.52
CA LEU A 5 -11.20 23.12 -34.07
C LEU A 5 -11.06 22.89 -32.55
N PHE A 6 -11.95 23.52 -31.77
CA PHE A 6 -11.92 23.39 -30.28
C PHE A 6 -12.06 21.93 -29.85
N ARG A 7 -12.87 21.15 -30.53
CA ARG A 7 -13.08 19.73 -30.23
C ARG A 7 -11.90 18.87 -30.63
N SER A 8 -11.26 19.13 -31.76
CA SER A 8 -10.04 18.43 -32.17
C SER A 8 -8.89 18.68 -31.18
N PHE A 9 -8.76 19.91 -30.67
CA PHE A 9 -7.80 20.21 -29.59
C PHE A 9 -8.11 19.45 -28.31
N GLY A 10 -9.39 19.31 -27.90
CA GLY A 10 -9.80 18.55 -26.74
C GLY A 10 -9.38 17.07 -26.82
N TYR A 11 -9.63 16.42 -27.95
CA TYR A 11 -9.20 15.02 -28.17
C TYR A 11 -7.67 14.88 -28.20
N PHE A 12 -6.94 15.84 -28.75
CA PHE A 12 -5.49 15.85 -28.74
C PHE A 12 -4.92 15.92 -27.32
N TYR A 13 -5.46 16.81 -26.47
CA TYR A 13 -5.06 16.90 -25.06
C TYR A 13 -5.35 15.61 -24.28
N ILE A 14 -6.48 14.98 -24.51
CA ILE A 14 -6.84 13.71 -23.86
C ILE A 14 -5.86 12.61 -24.29
N MET A 15 -5.56 12.48 -25.59
CA MET A 15 -4.58 11.51 -26.08
C MET A 15 -3.17 11.76 -25.53
N LEU A 16 -2.75 13.03 -25.47
CA LEU A 16 -1.45 13.42 -24.92
C LEU A 16 -1.37 13.04 -23.41
N PHE A 17 -2.43 13.30 -22.64
CA PHE A 17 -2.50 12.95 -21.23
C PHE A 17 -2.39 11.44 -21.02
N PHE A 18 -3.09 10.62 -21.81
CA PHE A 18 -2.98 9.17 -21.72
C PHE A 18 -1.61 8.65 -22.15
N ALA A 19 -1.00 9.22 -23.17
CA ALA A 19 0.36 8.88 -23.57
C ALA A 19 1.38 9.19 -22.47
N LEU A 20 1.27 10.34 -21.82
CA LEU A 20 2.12 10.71 -20.67
C LEU A 20 1.94 9.76 -19.47
N ASN A 21 0.70 9.39 -19.14
CA ASN A 21 0.43 8.42 -18.08
C ASN A 21 1.03 7.05 -18.38
N LEU A 22 0.94 6.59 -19.64
CA LEU A 22 1.53 5.32 -20.06
C LEU A 22 3.07 5.36 -19.94
N VAL A 23 3.69 6.44 -20.41
CA VAL A 23 5.15 6.62 -20.32
C VAL A 23 5.61 6.66 -18.85
N MET A 24 4.90 7.40 -17.99
CA MET A 24 5.20 7.46 -16.55
C MET A 24 5.04 6.10 -15.88
N SER A 25 4.00 5.34 -16.21
CA SER A 25 3.78 3.99 -15.70
C SER A 25 4.90 3.02 -16.12
N ILE A 26 5.37 3.12 -17.37
CA ILE A 26 6.49 2.30 -17.86
C ILE A 26 7.81 2.72 -17.19
N ALA A 27 8.05 4.02 -17.02
CA ALA A 27 9.27 4.54 -16.39
C ALA A 27 9.38 4.12 -14.92
N ARG A 28 8.27 4.11 -14.19
CA ARG A 28 8.20 3.76 -12.76
C ARG A 28 7.88 2.28 -12.48
N ARG A 29 7.93 1.40 -13.48
CA ARG A 29 7.51 -0.01 -13.35
C ARG A 29 8.26 -0.84 -12.30
N LYS A 30 9.40 -0.36 -11.80
CA LYS A 30 10.17 -1.03 -10.73
C LYS A 30 9.67 -0.70 -9.32
N ILE A 31 8.93 0.41 -9.16
CA ILE A 31 8.49 0.94 -7.87
C ILE A 31 7.01 0.59 -7.61
N ILE A 32 6.23 0.39 -8.66
CA ILE A 32 4.77 0.20 -8.58
C ILE A 32 4.46 -1.29 -8.42
N ASN A 33 3.61 -1.64 -7.47
CA ASN A 33 3.12 -3.00 -7.25
C ASN A 33 2.43 -3.58 -8.49
N VAL A 34 2.48 -4.90 -8.64
CA VAL A 34 1.86 -5.60 -9.79
C VAL A 34 0.36 -5.30 -9.89
N ARG A 35 -0.35 -5.27 -8.75
CA ARG A 35 -1.78 -4.94 -8.66
C ARG A 35 -2.08 -3.53 -9.17
N GLU A 36 -1.30 -2.54 -8.77
CA GLU A 36 -1.45 -1.15 -9.21
C GLU A 36 -1.20 -0.98 -10.71
N LYS A 37 -0.24 -1.72 -11.27
CA LYS A 37 0.00 -1.74 -12.73
C LYS A 37 -1.21 -2.21 -13.51
N TYR A 38 -1.86 -3.30 -13.07
CA TYR A 38 -3.07 -3.80 -13.72
C TYR A 38 -4.21 -2.78 -13.68
N ILE A 39 -4.39 -2.08 -12.56
CA ILE A 39 -5.40 -1.02 -12.41
C ILE A 39 -5.11 0.12 -13.39
N ILE A 40 -3.86 0.59 -13.48
CA ILE A 40 -3.47 1.68 -14.40
C ILE A 40 -3.67 1.27 -15.86
N TYR A 41 -3.30 0.06 -16.24
CA TYR A 41 -3.46 -0.41 -17.62
C TYR A 41 -4.94 -0.63 -17.97
N LEU A 42 -5.72 -1.22 -17.06
CA LEU A 42 -7.17 -1.40 -17.26
C LEU A 42 -7.87 -0.06 -17.40
N TYR A 43 -7.51 0.92 -16.56
CA TYR A 43 -7.98 2.29 -16.65
C TYR A 43 -7.68 2.93 -18.00
N THR A 44 -6.41 2.87 -18.42
CA THR A 44 -5.98 3.48 -19.68
C THR A 44 -6.70 2.86 -20.87
N ALA A 45 -6.90 1.54 -20.88
CA ALA A 45 -7.64 0.83 -21.92
C ALA A 45 -9.12 1.24 -21.95
N ALA A 46 -9.78 1.27 -20.78
CA ALA A 46 -11.20 1.68 -20.67
C ALA A 46 -11.41 3.12 -21.13
N ALA A 47 -10.52 4.03 -20.79
CA ALA A 47 -10.57 5.41 -21.21
C ALA A 47 -10.38 5.58 -22.72
N LEU A 48 -9.45 4.84 -23.35
CA LEU A 48 -9.26 4.84 -24.79
C LEU A 48 -10.50 4.30 -25.52
N ILE A 49 -11.12 3.24 -25.01
CA ILE A 49 -12.38 2.69 -25.55
C ILE A 49 -13.50 3.75 -25.45
N ALA A 50 -13.63 4.43 -24.30
CA ALA A 50 -14.63 5.46 -24.10
C ALA A 50 -14.46 6.64 -25.09
N VAL A 51 -13.22 7.09 -25.30
CA VAL A 51 -12.91 8.14 -26.28
C VAL A 51 -13.25 7.68 -27.71
N TRP A 52 -12.92 6.42 -28.03
CA TRP A 52 -13.22 5.85 -29.35
C TRP A 52 -14.74 5.76 -29.62
N VAL A 53 -15.51 5.26 -28.63
CA VAL A 53 -16.98 5.20 -28.71
C VAL A 53 -17.57 6.59 -28.85
N GLN A 54 -17.11 7.58 -28.07
CA GLN A 54 -17.60 8.96 -28.18
C GLN A 54 -17.26 9.64 -29.48
N TYR A 55 -16.18 9.24 -30.13
CA TYR A 55 -15.85 9.75 -31.47
C TYR A 55 -16.92 9.37 -32.50
N TYR A 56 -17.48 8.15 -32.42
CA TYR A 56 -18.54 7.64 -33.28
C TYR A 56 -19.95 8.08 -32.84
N HIS A 57 -20.22 8.04 -31.53
CA HIS A 57 -21.53 8.35 -30.92
C HIS A 57 -21.48 9.69 -30.18
N ARG A 58 -21.63 10.76 -30.92
CA ARG A 58 -21.45 12.16 -30.47
C ARG A 58 -22.49 12.63 -29.43
N GLU A 59 -23.59 11.92 -29.31
CA GLU A 59 -24.74 12.28 -28.45
C GLU A 59 -24.55 11.78 -27.00
N ILE A 60 -23.58 10.87 -26.78
CA ILE A 60 -23.36 10.24 -25.49
C ILE A 60 -22.19 10.92 -24.78
N LEU A 61 -22.43 11.56 -23.62
CA LEU A 61 -21.39 12.12 -22.75
C LEU A 61 -20.67 11.01 -21.96
N LEU A 62 -20.19 9.98 -22.65
CA LEU A 62 -19.61 8.78 -22.04
C LEU A 62 -18.28 9.06 -21.34
N THR A 63 -17.47 9.98 -21.88
CA THR A 63 -16.16 10.33 -21.30
C THR A 63 -16.28 11.00 -19.95
N SER A 64 -17.28 11.87 -19.74
CA SER A 64 -17.48 12.53 -18.44
C SER A 64 -17.90 11.54 -17.36
N LEU A 65 -18.85 10.68 -17.68
CA LEU A 65 -19.33 9.63 -16.78
C LEU A 65 -18.23 8.60 -16.49
N GLY A 66 -17.52 8.17 -17.52
CA GLY A 66 -16.38 7.26 -17.42
C GLY A 66 -15.28 7.82 -16.50
N ASN A 67 -14.88 9.08 -16.71
CA ASN A 67 -13.88 9.73 -15.86
C ASN A 67 -14.33 9.82 -14.39
N SER A 68 -15.60 10.12 -14.12
CA SER A 68 -16.11 10.17 -12.74
C SER A 68 -16.04 8.80 -12.05
N VAL A 69 -16.47 7.75 -12.72
CA VAL A 69 -16.39 6.37 -12.20
C VAL A 69 -14.95 5.97 -11.93
N ILE A 70 -14.05 6.34 -12.82
CA ILE A 70 -12.62 6.00 -12.69
C ILE A 70 -11.95 6.75 -11.56
N VAL A 71 -12.21 8.05 -11.39
CA VAL A 71 -11.70 8.82 -10.25
C VAL A 71 -12.20 8.20 -8.94
N ILE A 72 -13.46 7.78 -8.87
CA ILE A 72 -14.00 7.07 -7.70
C ILE A 72 -13.27 5.72 -7.48
N MET A 73 -13.05 4.95 -8.53
CA MET A 73 -12.33 3.67 -8.41
C MET A 73 -10.88 3.84 -7.95
N ILE A 74 -10.16 4.83 -8.49
CA ILE A 74 -8.80 5.16 -8.04
C ILE A 74 -8.83 5.59 -6.58
N TYR A 75 -9.76 6.46 -6.20
CA TYR A 75 -9.92 6.93 -4.82
C TYR A 75 -10.16 5.76 -3.86
N LEU A 76 -11.10 4.87 -4.17
CA LEU A 76 -11.37 3.69 -3.35
C LEU A 76 -10.19 2.70 -3.32
N SER A 77 -9.44 2.57 -4.40
CA SER A 77 -8.26 1.70 -4.48
C SER A 77 -7.07 2.25 -3.70
N MET A 78 -6.90 3.58 -3.67
CA MET A 78 -5.81 4.23 -2.92
C MET A 78 -6.12 4.41 -1.43
N GLN A 79 -7.40 4.36 -1.05
CA GLN A 79 -7.84 4.57 0.34
C GLN A 79 -8.04 3.28 1.13
N ASN A 80 -7.50 2.16 0.71
CA ASN A 80 -7.60 0.95 1.50
C ASN A 80 -6.37 0.86 2.46
N PRO A 81 -6.32 1.66 3.56
CA PRO A 81 -5.22 1.62 4.52
C PRO A 81 -5.11 0.25 5.20
N ASN A 82 -6.18 -0.56 5.12
CA ASN A 82 -6.22 -1.91 5.67
C ASN A 82 -5.34 -2.91 4.91
N ASP A 83 -4.96 -2.62 3.67
CA ASP A 83 -4.06 -3.49 2.89
C ASP A 83 -2.64 -3.53 3.51
N TYR A 84 -2.28 -2.54 4.34
CA TYR A 84 -0.99 -2.42 5.02
C TYR A 84 -1.03 -2.74 6.52
N LEU A 85 -2.18 -3.16 7.03
CA LEU A 85 -2.35 -3.52 8.43
C LEU A 85 -2.57 -5.03 8.57
N ASP A 86 -1.97 -5.61 9.60
CA ASP A 86 -2.26 -6.97 10.02
C ASP A 86 -3.64 -7.03 10.68
N THR A 87 -4.48 -7.94 10.22
CA THR A 87 -5.90 -8.03 10.63
C THR A 87 -6.09 -8.45 12.09
N VAL A 88 -5.09 -9.09 12.70
CA VAL A 88 -5.14 -9.57 14.09
C VAL A 88 -4.66 -8.50 15.06
N THR A 89 -3.52 -7.87 14.73
CA THR A 89 -2.83 -6.96 15.65
C THR A 89 -3.13 -5.48 15.38
N GLY A 90 -3.58 -5.14 14.18
CA GLY A 90 -3.82 -3.76 13.74
C GLY A 90 -2.54 -2.93 13.49
N ILE A 91 -1.34 -3.53 13.64
CA ILE A 91 -0.07 -2.90 13.28
C ILE A 91 0.28 -3.15 11.81
N GLY A 92 1.40 -2.58 11.32
CA GLY A 92 1.84 -2.82 9.94
C GLY A 92 2.04 -4.31 9.64
N ASN A 93 1.68 -4.73 8.45
CA ASN A 93 1.91 -6.10 7.94
C ASN A 93 3.23 -6.20 7.17
N GLU A 94 3.51 -7.35 6.55
CA GLU A 94 4.71 -7.61 5.75
C GLU A 94 4.85 -6.64 4.57
N GLU A 95 3.75 -6.30 3.88
CA GLU A 95 3.78 -5.34 2.76
C GLU A 95 4.17 -3.94 3.23
N ALA A 96 3.66 -3.52 4.39
CA ALA A 96 4.05 -2.25 5.01
C ALA A 96 5.52 -2.23 5.40
N LEU A 97 6.04 -3.33 5.95
CA LEU A 97 7.46 -3.49 6.28
C LEU A 97 8.34 -3.37 5.03
N GLU A 98 7.99 -4.06 3.93
CA GLU A 98 8.74 -3.96 2.69
C GLU A 98 8.79 -2.54 2.13
N LEU A 99 7.68 -1.82 2.19
CA LEU A 99 7.62 -0.43 1.72
C LEU A 99 8.51 0.47 2.58
N GLN A 100 8.46 0.31 3.91
CA GLN A 100 9.27 1.09 4.83
C GLN A 100 10.77 0.82 4.64
N LEU A 101 11.16 -0.46 4.52
CA LEU A 101 12.55 -0.84 4.25
C LEU A 101 13.06 -0.26 2.92
N LYS A 102 12.23 -0.28 1.87
CA LYS A 102 12.59 0.33 0.58
C LYS A 102 12.78 1.85 0.69
N ASP A 103 11.92 2.52 1.46
CA ASP A 103 12.01 3.98 1.67
C ASP A 103 13.27 4.35 2.45
N GLU A 104 13.60 3.63 3.53
CA GLU A 104 14.82 3.86 4.31
C GLU A 104 16.10 3.60 3.52
N LEU A 105 16.13 2.51 2.73
CA LEU A 105 17.24 2.21 1.83
C LEU A 105 17.43 3.28 0.75
N MET A 106 16.34 3.87 0.25
CA MET A 106 16.44 4.96 -0.73
C MET A 106 16.92 6.28 -0.12
N ARG A 107 16.68 6.49 1.18
CA ARG A 107 17.12 7.69 1.89
C ARG A 107 18.55 7.59 2.46
N ASP A 108 19.20 6.45 2.31
CA ASP A 108 20.53 6.15 2.86
C ASP A 108 20.63 6.42 4.38
N GLN A 109 19.54 6.10 5.11
CA GLN A 109 19.46 6.26 6.55
C GLN A 109 19.94 4.98 7.25
N GLU A 110 20.81 5.14 8.23
CA GLU A 110 21.21 4.04 9.11
C GLU A 110 20.08 3.75 10.11
N GLY A 111 19.43 2.59 9.95
CA GLY A 111 18.40 2.08 10.85
C GLY A 111 18.81 0.75 11.47
N THR A 112 18.18 0.40 12.59
CA THR A 112 18.32 -0.91 13.24
C THR A 112 17.01 -1.66 13.13
N VAL A 113 17.07 -2.91 12.68
CA VAL A 113 15.92 -3.80 12.58
C VAL A 113 16.01 -4.85 13.70
N ILE A 114 14.98 -4.92 14.55
CA ILE A 114 14.87 -5.90 15.62
C ILE A 114 13.80 -6.90 15.23
N ILE A 115 14.16 -8.18 15.23
CA ILE A 115 13.24 -9.27 14.93
C ILE A 115 12.92 -10.00 16.21
N ILE A 116 11.63 -10.04 16.58
CA ILE A 116 11.12 -10.69 17.79
C ILE A 116 10.26 -11.87 17.35
N ARG A 117 10.71 -13.08 17.66
CA ARG A 117 9.97 -14.30 17.31
C ARG A 117 9.41 -14.98 18.56
N ILE A 118 8.13 -15.29 18.53
CA ILE A 118 7.43 -16.03 19.59
C ILE A 118 7.72 -17.52 19.42
N ARG A 119 8.41 -18.09 20.41
CA ARG A 119 8.72 -19.53 20.39
C ARG A 119 7.46 -20.37 20.61
N GLN A 120 7.39 -21.50 19.92
CA GLN A 120 6.34 -22.51 20.09
C GLN A 120 4.91 -21.99 19.81
N TYR A 121 4.76 -20.95 18.97
CA TYR A 121 3.46 -20.37 18.63
C TYR A 121 2.44 -21.41 18.13
N GLN A 122 2.88 -22.35 17.26
CA GLN A 122 2.01 -23.42 16.77
C GLN A 122 1.52 -24.36 17.88
N GLN A 123 2.39 -24.67 18.86
CA GLN A 123 2.01 -25.50 20.00
C GLN A 123 1.04 -24.78 20.94
N MET A 124 1.23 -23.47 21.11
CA MET A 124 0.29 -22.62 21.85
C MET A 124 -1.09 -22.63 21.18
N GLY A 125 -1.15 -22.55 19.83
CA GLY A 125 -2.39 -22.66 19.07
C GLY A 125 -3.13 -23.97 19.29
N MET A 126 -2.41 -25.10 19.40
CA MET A 126 -2.99 -26.41 19.68
C MET A 126 -3.51 -26.53 21.13
N LEU A 127 -2.82 -25.93 22.09
CA LEU A 127 -3.15 -26.02 23.52
C LEU A 127 -4.26 -25.05 23.94
N PHE A 128 -4.21 -23.82 23.46
CA PHE A 128 -5.08 -22.72 23.91
C PHE A 128 -6.14 -22.33 22.89
N GLY A 129 -6.05 -22.84 21.66
CA GLY A 129 -6.92 -22.47 20.55
C GLY A 129 -6.46 -21.20 19.80
N ALA A 130 -6.86 -21.10 18.54
CA ALA A 130 -6.44 -20.02 17.66
C ALA A 130 -6.92 -18.63 18.13
N GLU A 131 -8.12 -18.56 18.72
CA GLU A 131 -8.71 -17.29 19.18
C GLU A 131 -7.90 -16.68 20.34
N ASN A 132 -7.52 -17.48 21.32
CA ASN A 132 -6.71 -17.02 22.46
C ASN A 132 -5.29 -16.62 22.00
N CYS A 133 -4.72 -17.34 21.05
CA CYS A 133 -3.45 -16.95 20.43
C CYS A 133 -3.55 -15.64 19.68
N ASN A 134 -4.63 -15.40 18.94
CA ASN A 134 -4.85 -14.14 18.26
C ASN A 134 -5.02 -12.97 19.24
N MET A 135 -5.73 -13.17 20.36
CA MET A 135 -5.83 -12.17 21.41
C MET A 135 -4.46 -11.83 22.00
N LEU A 136 -3.64 -12.84 22.33
CA LEU A 136 -2.28 -12.63 22.81
C LEU A 136 -1.43 -11.84 21.81
N MET A 137 -1.50 -12.21 20.52
CA MET A 137 -0.75 -11.50 19.47
C MET A 137 -1.22 -10.06 19.30
N ALA A 138 -2.53 -9.80 19.45
CA ALA A 138 -3.07 -8.45 19.42
C ALA A 138 -2.55 -7.61 20.60
N GLU A 139 -2.53 -8.17 21.82
CA GLU A 139 -1.99 -7.49 22.99
C GLU A 139 -0.49 -7.22 22.86
N LEU A 140 0.29 -8.19 22.36
CA LEU A 140 1.71 -8.00 22.08
C LEU A 140 1.96 -6.93 21.03
N GLY A 141 1.18 -6.92 19.94
CA GLY A 141 1.25 -5.89 18.91
C GLY A 141 1.00 -4.50 19.47
N GLN A 142 -0.05 -4.34 20.28
CA GLN A 142 -0.36 -3.09 20.97
C GLN A 142 0.74 -2.69 21.96
N TYR A 143 1.28 -3.66 22.70
CA TYR A 143 2.39 -3.41 23.60
C TYR A 143 3.62 -2.85 22.87
N PHE A 144 4.06 -3.49 21.78
CA PHE A 144 5.19 -3.01 20.98
C PHE A 144 4.91 -1.66 20.34
N PHE A 145 3.69 -1.43 19.86
CA PHE A 145 3.28 -0.14 19.33
C PHE A 145 3.36 0.99 20.36
N HIS A 146 2.92 0.76 21.61
CA HIS A 146 2.98 1.75 22.67
C HIS A 146 4.39 1.96 23.25
N LEU A 147 5.24 0.91 23.26
CA LEU A 147 6.65 1.03 23.70
C LEU A 147 7.42 2.00 22.83
N GLY A 148 7.03 2.08 21.59
CA GLY A 148 7.83 2.74 20.59
C GLY A 148 7.54 4.19 20.29
N GLY A 149 6.38 4.75 20.58
CA GLY A 149 5.96 6.13 20.23
C GLY A 149 6.44 6.70 18.86
N LYS A 150 7.62 6.29 18.42
CA LYS A 150 8.28 6.62 17.15
C LYS A 150 8.86 5.40 16.42
N PHE A 151 8.65 4.19 16.93
CA PHE A 151 9.14 2.98 16.27
C PHE A 151 8.11 2.48 15.27
N HIS A 152 8.58 2.04 14.13
CA HIS A 152 7.76 1.36 13.15
C HIS A 152 7.69 -0.12 13.54
N VAL A 153 6.51 -0.59 13.91
CA VAL A 153 6.27 -1.97 14.34
C VAL A 153 5.43 -2.68 13.30
N PHE A 154 5.89 -3.85 12.91
CA PHE A 154 5.25 -4.67 11.88
C PHE A 154 5.11 -6.11 12.35
N ARG A 155 4.11 -6.81 11.84
CA ARG A 155 3.99 -8.24 11.96
C ARG A 155 4.28 -8.87 10.58
N SER A 156 5.44 -9.51 10.44
CA SER A 156 5.88 -10.11 9.18
C SER A 156 5.39 -11.53 8.98
N ASP A 157 5.10 -12.24 10.08
CA ASP A 157 4.59 -13.63 10.05
C ASP A 157 3.67 -13.86 11.26
N ALA A 158 3.03 -15.02 11.30
CA ALA A 158 2.11 -15.40 12.37
C ALA A 158 2.73 -15.28 13.77
N ASP A 159 4.03 -15.58 13.91
CA ASP A 159 4.79 -15.61 15.17
C ASP A 159 5.88 -14.53 15.25
N THR A 160 6.00 -13.63 14.27
CA THR A 160 7.17 -12.76 14.13
C THR A 160 6.77 -11.30 14.04
N PHE A 161 7.32 -10.51 14.95
CA PHE A 161 7.26 -9.05 14.94
C PHE A 161 8.59 -8.47 14.49
N VAL A 162 8.52 -7.38 13.75
CA VAL A 162 9.69 -6.61 13.28
C VAL A 162 9.53 -5.18 13.75
N VAL A 163 10.56 -4.66 14.41
CA VAL A 163 10.59 -3.28 14.87
C VAL A 163 11.76 -2.56 14.23
N MET A 164 11.46 -1.46 13.57
CA MET A 164 12.46 -0.58 12.98
C MET A 164 12.69 0.60 13.91
N THR A 165 13.95 0.88 14.24
CA THR A 165 14.33 1.94 15.18
C THR A 165 15.68 2.54 14.82
N ASP A 166 15.92 3.75 15.32
CA ASP A 166 17.24 4.37 15.24
C ASP A 166 18.25 3.64 16.12
N LYS A 167 19.51 3.65 15.71
CA LYS A 167 20.63 2.97 16.38
C LYS A 167 20.78 3.34 17.86
N ASP A 168 20.47 4.58 18.20
CA ASP A 168 20.62 5.10 19.58
C ASP A 168 19.55 4.57 20.54
N ARG A 169 18.39 4.17 20.05
CA ARG A 169 17.25 3.68 20.84
C ARG A 169 17.15 2.17 20.98
N TYR A 170 17.96 1.45 20.21
CA TYR A 170 18.01 -0.01 20.25
C TYR A 170 18.18 -0.58 21.67
N GLN A 171 19.12 -0.01 22.45
CA GLN A 171 19.40 -0.52 23.80
C GLN A 171 18.25 -0.29 24.79
N GLU A 172 17.54 0.81 24.68
CA GLU A 172 16.36 1.08 25.54
C GLU A 172 15.24 0.09 25.25
N MET A 173 15.03 -0.21 23.97
CA MET A 173 13.99 -1.13 23.56
C MET A 173 14.29 -2.57 24.00
N VAL A 174 15.51 -3.05 23.78
CA VAL A 174 15.92 -4.39 24.22
C VAL A 174 15.74 -4.55 25.73
N LYS A 175 16.20 -3.58 26.55
CA LYS A 175 16.00 -3.58 28.00
C LYS A 175 14.51 -3.59 28.40
N SER A 176 13.66 -2.86 27.66
CA SER A 176 12.23 -2.82 27.96
C SER A 176 11.54 -4.16 27.66
N VAL A 177 11.99 -4.87 26.63
CA VAL A 177 11.49 -6.20 26.29
C VAL A 177 12.02 -7.25 27.26
N GLU A 178 13.34 -7.26 27.54
CA GLU A 178 13.96 -8.21 28.47
C GLU A 178 13.48 -8.04 29.92
N GLY A 179 13.13 -6.82 30.33
CA GLY A 179 12.66 -6.55 31.71
C GLY A 179 11.22 -7.00 31.98
N ARG A 180 10.46 -7.39 30.94
CA ARG A 180 9.04 -7.76 31.06
C ARG A 180 8.77 -9.23 30.75
N PHE A 181 9.63 -9.91 30.05
CA PHE A 181 9.57 -11.33 29.70
C PHE A 181 10.76 -12.10 30.26
#